data_0bacfe669245d7faed44d84abf58e40c
#
_entry.id   0bacfe669245d7faed44d84abf58e40c
#
_cell.length_a   1.000
_cell.length_b   1.000
_cell.length_c   1.000
_cell.angle_alpha   90.00
_cell.angle_beta   90.00
_cell.angle_gamma   90.00
#
_symmetry.space_group_name_H-M   'P 1'
#
loop_
_entity.id
_entity.type
_entity.pdbx_description
1 polymer ?
#
loop_
_entity_poly.entity_id
_entity_poly.type
_entity_poly.pdbx_seq_one_letter_code
_entity_poly.pdbx_strand_id
1 'polypeptide(L)'
;FHGGRQLVESYDYAGGNVKRYTLYATNFYPLKNATLDVCFTHNGGTSSLVTIACDSTSLGSMTLNPVGRHSEASSSTRSYAMPLAAKDSNGSQTVKLTHNRGSGISGRLDYLRLNYTRFIDLGHPIYATSSGIYTYELPQTVWSYENTVVWRITEAAEIEQIPFDKENHSFTVRS
;
A
#
# COMPACT_ATOMS: atom_id res chain seq x y z
N PHE A 1 -7.80 -2.87 -20.33
CA PHE A 1 -9.25 -2.68 -20.38
C PHE A 1 -9.50 -1.16 -20.33
N HIS A 2 -9.81 -0.53 -21.44
CA HIS A 2 -10.27 0.87 -21.47
C HIS A 2 -11.79 0.87 -21.41
N GLY A 3 -12.33 0.56 -20.23
CA GLY A 3 -13.73 0.77 -19.96
C GLY A 3 -13.96 2.23 -19.57
N GLY A 4 -14.89 2.92 -20.18
CA GLY A 4 -15.21 4.32 -19.92
C GLY A 4 -15.85 4.59 -18.55
N ARG A 5 -15.84 3.62 -17.62
CA ARG A 5 -16.34 3.77 -16.24
C ARG A 5 -15.29 3.35 -15.24
N GLN A 6 -15.15 4.15 -14.19
CA GLN A 6 -14.28 3.84 -13.06
C GLN A 6 -14.86 2.66 -12.28
N LEU A 7 -14.02 1.63 -12.07
CA LEU A 7 -14.39 0.50 -11.21
C LEU A 7 -14.13 0.90 -9.76
N VAL A 8 -15.19 1.02 -8.99
CA VAL A 8 -15.14 1.35 -7.56
C VAL A 8 -15.78 0.23 -6.74
N GLU A 9 -15.56 0.26 -5.44
CA GLU A 9 -16.21 -0.67 -4.51
C GLU A 9 -17.73 -0.70 -4.72
N SER A 10 -18.34 -1.88 -4.66
CA SER A 10 -19.78 -2.07 -4.86
C SER A 10 -20.63 -1.41 -3.77
N TYR A 11 -20.08 -1.29 -2.55
CA TYR A 11 -20.74 -0.61 -1.43
C TYR A 11 -20.39 0.88 -1.45
N ASP A 12 -21.40 1.72 -1.39
CA ASP A 12 -21.22 3.14 -1.19
C ASP A 12 -21.32 3.50 0.31
N TYR A 13 -20.92 4.73 0.62
CA TYR A 13 -21.07 5.29 1.98
C TYR A 13 -22.45 5.88 2.24
N ALA A 14 -23.47 5.61 1.39
CA ALA A 14 -24.81 6.16 1.56
C ALA A 14 -25.50 5.63 2.81
N GLY A 15 -25.28 4.36 3.15
CA GLY A 15 -25.85 3.71 4.36
C GLY A 15 -25.09 4.00 5.66
N GLY A 16 -23.93 4.69 5.60
CA GLY A 16 -23.12 5.01 6.77
C GLY A 16 -21.86 5.78 6.38
N ASN A 17 -21.43 6.72 7.23
CA ASN A 17 -20.32 7.60 6.91
C ASN A 17 -18.95 6.97 7.19
N VAL A 18 -18.88 5.81 7.83
CA VAL A 18 -17.63 5.21 8.32
C VAL A 18 -17.50 3.78 7.84
N LYS A 19 -16.35 3.46 7.25
CA LYS A 19 -15.95 2.09 6.96
C LYS A 19 -14.55 1.80 7.49
N ARG A 20 -14.30 0.54 7.77
CA ARG A 20 -13.01 0.03 8.24
C ARG A 20 -12.52 -1.05 7.29
N TYR A 21 -11.22 -1.01 7.01
CA TYR A 21 -10.54 -1.95 6.14
C TYR A 21 -9.32 -2.50 6.88
N THR A 22 -9.14 -3.80 6.84
CA THR A 22 -7.95 -4.45 7.40
C THR A 22 -6.92 -4.63 6.28
N LEU A 23 -5.74 -4.06 6.46
CA LEU A 23 -4.58 -4.26 5.62
C LEU A 23 -3.54 -5.06 6.40
N TYR A 24 -2.70 -5.80 5.70
CA TYR A 24 -1.69 -6.66 6.31
C TYR A 24 -0.29 -6.19 5.89
N ALA A 25 0.56 -5.94 6.88
CA ALA A 25 1.96 -5.58 6.71
C ALA A 25 2.83 -6.59 7.45
N THR A 26 2.96 -7.79 6.87
CA THR A 26 3.74 -8.87 7.48
C THR A 26 5.23 -8.55 7.43
N ASN A 27 5.94 -8.88 8.51
CA ASN A 27 7.40 -8.74 8.60
C ASN A 27 7.93 -7.33 8.26
N PHE A 28 7.16 -6.29 8.59
CA PHE A 28 7.52 -4.90 8.26
C PHE A 28 8.73 -4.42 9.08
N TYR A 29 9.48 -3.48 8.48
CA TYR A 29 10.59 -2.81 9.15
C TYR A 29 10.07 -1.67 10.05
N PRO A 30 10.21 -1.77 11.40
CA PRO A 30 9.49 -0.90 12.33
C PRO A 30 9.99 0.55 12.36
N LEU A 31 11.21 0.81 11.85
CA LEU A 31 11.82 2.16 11.87
C LEU A 31 11.42 3.02 10.66
N LYS A 32 10.57 2.51 9.75
CA LYS A 32 10.06 3.26 8.61
C LYS A 32 8.55 3.23 8.57
N ASN A 33 7.96 4.41 8.36
CA ASN A 33 6.53 4.50 8.06
C ASN A 33 6.23 3.85 6.70
N ALA A 34 5.05 3.24 6.60
CA ALA A 34 4.46 2.87 5.33
C ALA A 34 3.88 4.11 4.63
N THR A 35 3.62 3.96 3.33
CA THR A 35 2.80 4.91 2.57
C THR A 35 1.45 4.26 2.26
N LEU A 36 0.37 4.91 2.69
CA LEU A 36 -0.99 4.54 2.36
C LEU A 36 -1.52 5.45 1.26
N ASP A 37 -1.75 4.90 0.07
CA ASP A 37 -2.42 5.59 -1.02
C ASP A 37 -3.92 5.30 -0.94
N VAL A 38 -4.72 6.37 -0.98
CA VAL A 38 -6.18 6.31 -0.93
C VAL A 38 -6.74 6.98 -2.16
N CYS A 39 -7.53 6.27 -2.95
CA CYS A 39 -8.34 6.84 -4.02
C CYS A 39 -9.82 6.73 -3.66
N PHE A 40 -10.51 7.86 -3.62
CA PHE A 40 -11.91 7.93 -3.21
C PHE A 40 -12.70 8.78 -4.20
N THR A 41 -13.92 8.37 -4.48
CA THR A 41 -14.82 8.97 -5.48
C THR A 41 -16.12 9.36 -4.80
N HIS A 42 -16.75 10.47 -5.23
CA HIS A 42 -18.08 10.87 -4.82
C HIS A 42 -18.90 11.46 -6.00
N ASN A 43 -20.21 11.51 -5.82
CA ASN A 43 -21.16 12.04 -6.81
C ASN A 43 -21.80 13.37 -6.41
N GLY A 44 -21.23 14.07 -5.44
CA GLY A 44 -21.84 15.26 -4.87
C GLY A 44 -21.66 16.52 -5.69
N GLY A 45 -22.71 17.32 -5.86
CA GLY A 45 -22.63 18.68 -6.43
C GLY A 45 -22.00 19.72 -5.51
N THR A 46 -21.62 19.33 -4.28
CA THR A 46 -20.86 20.14 -3.32
C THR A 46 -19.61 19.40 -2.89
N SER A 47 -18.62 20.14 -2.39
CA SER A 47 -17.40 19.51 -1.84
C SER A 47 -17.73 18.60 -0.65
N SER A 48 -16.96 17.53 -0.50
CA SER A 48 -17.01 16.68 0.68
C SER A 48 -15.60 16.38 1.18
N LEU A 49 -15.50 15.88 2.42
CA LEU A 49 -14.24 15.60 3.08
C LEU A 49 -14.18 14.11 3.46
N VAL A 50 -13.08 13.45 3.13
CA VAL A 50 -12.77 12.12 3.65
C VAL A 50 -11.66 12.25 4.67
N THR A 51 -11.90 11.79 5.90
CA THR A 51 -10.88 11.70 6.93
C THR A 51 -10.36 10.26 7.02
N ILE A 52 -9.05 10.13 7.17
CA ILE A 52 -8.34 8.88 7.16
C ILE A 52 -7.63 8.69 8.50
N ALA A 53 -7.82 7.53 9.12
CA ALA A 53 -7.12 7.15 10.34
C ALA A 53 -6.65 5.69 10.24
N CYS A 54 -5.54 5.38 10.88
CA CYS A 54 -5.08 4.02 11.10
C CYS A 54 -5.20 3.74 12.60
N ASP A 55 -6.02 2.77 12.95
CA ASP A 55 -6.38 2.47 14.34
C ASP A 55 -6.87 3.71 15.10
N SER A 56 -6.10 4.21 16.06
CA SER A 56 -6.38 5.44 16.80
C SER A 56 -5.65 6.68 16.25
N THR A 57 -4.74 6.51 15.28
CA THR A 57 -3.89 7.58 14.76
C THR A 57 -4.55 8.24 13.54
N SER A 58 -4.76 9.55 13.59
CA SER A 58 -5.22 10.32 12.43
C SER A 58 -4.08 10.46 11.42
N LEU A 59 -4.32 10.06 10.17
CA LEU A 59 -3.35 10.22 9.08
C LEU A 59 -3.58 11.54 8.30
N GLY A 60 -4.81 12.07 8.33
CA GLY A 60 -5.16 13.29 7.64
C GLY A 60 -6.52 13.24 6.95
N SER A 61 -6.69 14.09 5.97
CA SER A 61 -7.92 14.18 5.20
C SER A 61 -7.68 14.54 3.73
N MET A 62 -8.65 14.25 2.88
CA MET A 62 -8.72 14.72 1.50
C MET A 62 -10.04 15.38 1.22
N THR A 63 -10.00 16.46 0.45
CA THR A 63 -11.19 17.13 -0.09
C THR A 63 -11.52 16.54 -1.45
N LEU A 64 -12.79 16.26 -1.66
CA LEU A 64 -13.36 15.89 -2.95
C LEU A 64 -14.08 17.12 -3.52
N ASN A 65 -13.71 17.54 -4.71
CA ASN A 65 -14.30 18.69 -5.38
C ASN A 65 -15.72 18.38 -5.87
N PRO A 66 -16.59 19.39 -6.00
CA PRO A 66 -17.92 19.21 -6.56
C PRO A 66 -17.88 18.53 -7.93
N VAL A 67 -18.83 17.67 -8.17
CA VAL A 67 -19.00 17.04 -9.50
C VAL A 67 -19.54 18.08 -10.48
N GLY A 68 -18.88 18.26 -11.60
CA GLY A 68 -19.30 19.17 -12.66
C GLY A 68 -20.60 18.73 -13.32
N ARG A 69 -21.30 19.69 -13.94
CA ARG A 69 -22.66 19.52 -14.50
C ARG A 69 -22.79 18.37 -15.52
N HIS A 70 -21.69 17.95 -16.14
CA HIS A 70 -21.65 16.90 -17.16
C HIS A 70 -20.80 15.69 -16.73
N SER A 71 -20.46 15.59 -15.45
CA SER A 71 -19.67 14.50 -14.90
C SER A 71 -20.52 13.65 -13.95
N GLU A 72 -20.31 12.36 -13.96
CA GLU A 72 -21.03 11.43 -13.07
C GLU A 72 -20.42 11.38 -11.66
N ALA A 73 -19.11 11.63 -11.55
CA ALA A 73 -18.38 11.56 -10.29
C ALA A 73 -17.12 12.42 -10.31
N SER A 74 -16.60 12.72 -9.12
CA SER A 74 -15.30 13.34 -8.90
C SER A 74 -14.47 12.43 -8.00
N SER A 75 -13.21 12.22 -8.35
CA SER A 75 -12.28 11.41 -7.58
C SER A 75 -11.06 12.20 -7.12
N SER A 76 -10.47 11.76 -6.02
CA SER A 76 -9.22 12.28 -5.51
C SER A 76 -8.33 11.15 -5.02
N THR A 77 -7.03 11.28 -5.25
CA THR A 77 -6.01 10.36 -4.75
C THR A 77 -5.04 11.10 -3.86
N ARG A 78 -4.72 10.54 -2.70
CA ARG A 78 -3.70 11.07 -1.79
C ARG A 78 -2.91 9.96 -1.12
N SER A 79 -1.64 10.28 -0.82
CA SER A 79 -0.71 9.44 -0.07
C SER A 79 -0.52 9.99 1.33
N TYR A 80 -0.48 9.09 2.31
CA TYR A 80 -0.31 9.40 3.73
C TYR A 80 0.83 8.57 4.31
N ALA A 81 1.68 9.19 5.12
CA ALA A 81 2.60 8.44 5.96
C ALA A 81 1.81 7.70 7.05
N MET A 82 1.96 6.39 7.11
CA MET A 82 1.24 5.52 8.02
C MET A 82 2.22 4.76 8.93
N PRO A 83 2.22 5.03 10.24
CA PRO A 83 3.00 4.23 11.18
C PRO A 83 2.44 2.82 11.24
N LEU A 84 3.33 1.82 11.21
CA LEU A 84 2.96 0.42 11.35
C LEU A 84 3.16 -0.03 12.80
N ALA A 85 2.24 -0.83 13.31
CA ALA A 85 2.33 -1.43 14.63
C ALA A 85 2.25 -2.95 14.55
N ALA A 86 3.12 -3.64 15.26
CA ALA A 86 3.09 -5.09 15.40
C ALA A 86 2.00 -5.48 16.43
N LYS A 87 0.79 -5.72 15.97
CA LYS A 87 -0.35 -6.10 16.82
C LYS A 87 -0.55 -7.60 16.90
N ASP A 88 -0.25 -8.28 15.81
CA ASP A 88 -0.39 -9.73 15.67
C ASP A 88 0.67 -10.26 14.69
N SER A 89 0.73 -11.59 14.56
CA SER A 89 1.66 -12.27 13.66
C SER A 89 1.45 -11.93 12.18
N ASN A 90 0.26 -11.45 11.81
CA ASN A 90 -0.09 -11.10 10.44
C ASN A 90 0.17 -9.62 10.11
N GLY A 91 0.57 -8.82 11.10
CA GLY A 91 0.79 -7.38 10.93
C GLY A 91 -0.45 -6.62 10.54
N SER A 92 -1.62 -6.96 11.10
CA SER A 92 -2.89 -6.34 10.75
C SER A 92 -2.93 -4.85 11.14
N GLN A 93 -3.45 -4.03 10.24
CA GLN A 93 -3.61 -2.59 10.39
C GLN A 93 -5.05 -2.23 10.00
N THR A 94 -5.77 -1.54 10.86
CA THR A 94 -7.14 -1.14 10.58
C THR A 94 -7.21 0.29 10.09
N VAL A 95 -7.47 0.47 8.80
CA VAL A 95 -7.70 1.79 8.19
C VAL A 95 -9.17 2.14 8.30
N LYS A 96 -9.45 3.29 8.92
CA LYS A 96 -10.79 3.85 9.05
C LYS A 96 -10.93 5.03 8.11
N LEU A 97 -11.91 4.98 7.21
CA LEU A 97 -12.31 6.09 6.35
C LEU A 97 -13.64 6.64 6.84
N THR A 98 -13.73 7.97 6.97
CA THR A 98 -14.96 8.66 7.30
C THR A 98 -15.27 9.69 6.22
N HIS A 99 -16.36 9.50 5.51
CA HIS A 99 -16.83 10.42 4.48
C HIS A 99 -17.77 11.45 5.07
N ASN A 100 -17.28 12.65 5.33
CA ASN A 100 -18.07 13.79 5.81
C ASN A 100 -18.72 14.46 4.59
N ARG A 101 -19.99 14.28 4.42
CA ARG A 101 -20.76 14.66 3.23
C ARG A 101 -22.06 15.37 3.55
N GLY A 102 -22.57 16.12 2.58
CA GLY A 102 -23.93 16.63 2.61
C GLY A 102 -24.98 15.54 2.36
N SER A 103 -26.25 15.89 2.56
CA SER A 103 -27.38 14.99 2.28
C SER A 103 -27.42 14.61 0.79
N GLY A 104 -27.73 13.36 0.50
CA GLY A 104 -27.87 12.86 -0.87
C GLY A 104 -26.57 12.60 -1.64
N ILE A 105 -25.42 12.83 -1.01
CA ILE A 105 -24.10 12.54 -1.62
C ILE A 105 -23.70 11.13 -1.24
N SER A 106 -23.37 10.29 -2.19
CA SER A 106 -22.70 9.01 -1.97
C SER A 106 -21.22 9.09 -2.29
N GLY A 107 -20.44 8.26 -1.60
CA GLY A 107 -19.02 8.13 -1.82
C GLY A 107 -18.64 6.66 -1.94
N ARG A 108 -17.56 6.38 -2.66
CA ARG A 108 -17.05 5.04 -2.88
C ARG A 108 -15.54 5.02 -2.79
N LEU A 109 -15.01 3.99 -2.17
CA LEU A 109 -13.59 3.70 -2.23
C LEU A 109 -13.28 3.09 -3.61
N ASP A 110 -12.26 3.61 -4.27
CA ASP A 110 -11.70 3.00 -5.48
C ASP A 110 -10.62 2.00 -5.06
N TYR A 111 -9.59 2.47 -4.37
CA TYR A 111 -8.58 1.57 -3.79
C TYR A 111 -7.93 2.13 -2.52
N LEU A 112 -7.39 1.19 -1.75
CA LEU A 112 -6.36 1.40 -0.74
C LEU A 112 -5.12 0.61 -1.17
N ARG A 113 -3.96 1.27 -1.19
CA ARG A 113 -2.68 0.62 -1.46
C ARG A 113 -1.72 0.92 -0.33
N LEU A 114 -1.20 -0.13 0.28
CA LEU A 114 -0.20 -0.05 1.33
C LEU A 114 1.17 -0.41 0.77
N ASN A 115 2.09 0.56 0.77
CA ASN A 115 3.49 0.36 0.41
C ASN A 115 4.33 0.46 1.68
N TYR A 116 5.11 -0.55 1.99
CA TYR A 116 5.93 -0.57 3.20
C TYR A 116 7.25 -1.30 2.99
N THR A 117 8.24 -0.94 3.81
CA THR A 117 9.51 -1.65 3.88
C THR A 117 9.34 -2.86 4.80
N ARG A 118 9.81 -4.01 4.36
CA ARG A 118 9.82 -5.24 5.18
C ARG A 118 11.21 -5.82 5.28
N PHE A 119 11.43 -6.64 6.30
CA PHE A 119 12.60 -7.52 6.33
C PHE A 119 12.53 -8.51 5.17
N ILE A 120 13.69 -8.94 4.71
CA ILE A 120 13.78 -9.96 3.69
C ILE A 120 13.19 -11.25 4.24
N ASP A 121 12.25 -11.80 3.52
CA ASP A 121 11.66 -13.10 3.77
C ASP A 121 11.91 -13.96 2.54
N LEU A 122 12.74 -15.00 2.68
CA LEU A 122 13.13 -15.86 1.56
C LEU A 122 11.99 -16.74 1.03
N GLY A 123 10.85 -16.76 1.69
CA GLY A 123 9.62 -17.37 1.17
C GLY A 123 8.95 -16.59 0.05
N HIS A 124 9.40 -15.34 -0.23
CA HIS A 124 8.78 -14.47 -1.20
C HIS A 124 9.79 -13.80 -2.11
N PRO A 125 9.45 -13.53 -3.38
CA PRO A 125 10.30 -12.77 -4.28
C PRO A 125 10.60 -11.36 -3.73
N ILE A 126 11.81 -10.88 -3.97
CA ILE A 126 12.23 -9.52 -3.67
C ILE A 126 12.14 -8.71 -4.97
N TYR A 127 11.42 -7.60 -4.93
CA TYR A 127 11.27 -6.71 -6.08
C TYR A 127 12.03 -5.41 -5.85
N ALA A 128 12.84 -5.01 -6.83
CA ALA A 128 13.38 -3.66 -6.86
C ALA A 128 12.27 -2.66 -7.26
N THR A 129 12.17 -1.56 -6.53
CA THR A 129 11.14 -0.54 -6.74
C THR A 129 11.56 0.59 -7.68
N SER A 130 12.85 0.65 -8.01
CA SER A 130 13.45 1.62 -8.92
C SER A 130 14.76 1.09 -9.49
N SER A 131 15.25 1.70 -10.57
CA SER A 131 16.58 1.38 -11.09
C SER A 131 17.67 1.82 -10.12
N GLY A 132 18.68 0.99 -9.92
CA GLY A 132 19.78 1.27 -9.01
C GLY A 132 20.62 0.06 -8.65
N ILE A 133 21.55 0.26 -7.73
CA ILE A 133 22.35 -0.81 -7.13
C ILE A 133 21.86 -0.98 -5.70
N TYR A 134 21.43 -2.19 -5.36
CA TYR A 134 20.89 -2.54 -4.05
C TYR A 134 21.72 -3.63 -3.40
N THR A 135 22.12 -3.42 -2.16
CA THR A 135 22.72 -4.45 -1.32
C THR A 135 21.68 -4.91 -0.32
N TYR A 136 21.47 -6.22 -0.26
CA TYR A 136 20.55 -6.88 0.64
C TYR A 136 21.34 -7.68 1.68
N GLU A 137 21.06 -7.47 2.94
CA GLU A 137 21.62 -8.24 4.06
C GLU A 137 20.59 -9.24 4.57
N LEU A 138 21.00 -10.49 4.75
CA LEU A 138 20.14 -11.53 5.30
C LEU A 138 20.28 -11.59 6.83
N PRO A 139 19.17 -11.72 7.58
CA PRO A 139 19.22 -11.80 9.03
C PRO A 139 19.84 -13.12 9.51
N GLN A 140 20.74 -13.04 10.48
CA GLN A 140 21.52 -14.16 11.02
C GLN A 140 20.69 -15.32 11.63
N THR A 141 19.43 -15.14 11.89
CA THR A 141 18.66 -16.00 12.80
C THR A 141 18.11 -17.28 12.20
N VAL A 142 18.26 -17.53 10.90
CA VAL A 142 17.46 -18.60 10.23
C VAL A 142 18.26 -19.57 9.35
N TRP A 143 19.57 -19.36 9.04
CA TRP A 143 20.19 -20.07 7.92
C TRP A 143 21.61 -20.57 8.17
N SER A 144 21.88 -21.77 7.64
CA SER A 144 23.22 -22.12 7.21
C SER A 144 23.50 -21.43 5.89
N TYR A 145 24.23 -20.31 5.91
CA TYR A 145 24.58 -19.53 4.70
C TYR A 145 25.49 -20.30 3.73
N GLU A 146 26.02 -21.45 4.12
CA GLU A 146 26.96 -22.24 3.31
C GLU A 146 26.35 -22.67 1.97
N ASN A 147 25.03 -22.92 1.95
CA ASN A 147 24.32 -23.38 0.77
C ASN A 147 23.36 -22.33 0.17
N THR A 148 23.50 -21.06 0.58
CA THR A 148 22.66 -19.98 0.02
C THR A 148 23.06 -19.69 -1.41
N VAL A 149 22.07 -19.71 -2.31
CA VAL A 149 22.19 -19.35 -3.72
C VAL A 149 21.16 -18.27 -4.03
N VAL A 150 21.60 -17.21 -4.68
CA VAL A 150 20.72 -16.09 -5.07
C VAL A 150 20.55 -16.10 -6.59
N TRP A 151 19.30 -16.07 -7.02
CA TRP A 151 18.96 -15.99 -8.44
C TRP A 151 18.27 -14.67 -8.73
N ARG A 152 18.73 -13.98 -9.78
CA ARG A 152 18.04 -12.87 -10.41
C ARG A 152 17.22 -13.40 -11.58
N ILE A 153 15.95 -13.03 -11.62
CA ILE A 153 15.05 -13.35 -12.74
C ILE A 153 14.61 -12.01 -13.35
N THR A 154 14.91 -11.79 -14.61
CA THR A 154 14.48 -10.60 -15.36
C THR A 154 13.07 -10.79 -15.92
N GLU A 155 12.46 -9.68 -16.38
CA GLU A 155 11.16 -9.72 -17.08
C GLU A 155 11.19 -10.58 -18.36
N ALA A 156 12.37 -10.70 -19.00
CA ALA A 156 12.60 -11.57 -20.15
C ALA A 156 12.77 -13.06 -19.79
N ALA A 157 12.55 -13.42 -18.52
CA ALA A 157 12.77 -14.76 -17.97
C ALA A 157 14.24 -15.25 -18.05
N GLU A 158 15.21 -14.34 -18.19
CA GLU A 158 16.61 -14.67 -18.05
C GLU A 158 16.93 -14.92 -16.58
N ILE A 159 17.71 -15.95 -16.32
CA ILE A 159 18.09 -16.37 -14.96
C ILE A 159 19.60 -16.18 -14.81
N GLU A 160 19.99 -15.38 -13.84
CA GLU A 160 21.39 -15.11 -13.50
C GLU A 160 21.64 -15.47 -12.03
N GLN A 161 22.73 -16.18 -11.78
CA GLN A 161 23.17 -16.42 -10.40
C GLN A 161 23.96 -15.20 -9.91
N ILE A 162 23.48 -14.61 -8.80
CA ILE A 162 24.14 -13.46 -8.16
C ILE A 162 25.12 -13.99 -7.09
N PRO A 163 26.36 -13.48 -7.05
CA PRO A 163 27.31 -13.81 -6.00
C PRO A 163 26.76 -13.45 -4.62
N PHE A 164 26.84 -14.40 -3.70
CA PHE A 164 26.48 -14.19 -2.30
C PHE A 164 27.75 -14.09 -1.44
N ASP A 165 27.87 -12.96 -0.73
CA ASP A 165 28.93 -12.75 0.25
C ASP A 165 28.58 -13.48 1.55
N LYS A 166 29.27 -14.58 1.81
CA LYS A 166 29.04 -15.43 2.97
C LYS A 166 29.57 -14.83 4.28
N GLU A 167 30.54 -13.93 4.22
CA GLU A 167 31.11 -13.29 5.40
C GLU A 167 30.19 -12.18 5.92
N ASN A 168 29.67 -11.37 4.99
CA ASN A 168 28.75 -10.27 5.31
C ASN A 168 27.27 -10.65 5.19
N HIS A 169 26.96 -11.91 4.85
CA HIS A 169 25.61 -12.41 4.65
C HIS A 169 24.78 -11.53 3.70
N SER A 170 25.39 -11.09 2.63
CA SER A 170 24.77 -10.09 1.74
C SER A 170 24.94 -10.45 0.26
N PHE A 171 24.12 -9.83 -0.57
CA PHE A 171 24.26 -9.85 -2.01
C PHE A 171 23.88 -8.51 -2.63
N THR A 172 24.49 -8.21 -3.75
CA THR A 172 24.26 -6.94 -4.47
C THR A 172 23.70 -7.21 -5.85
N VAL A 173 22.63 -6.52 -6.18
CA VAL A 173 21.99 -6.57 -7.51
C VAL A 173 21.90 -5.19 -8.12
N ARG A 174 21.99 -5.15 -9.44
CA ARG A 174 21.67 -3.98 -10.24
C ARG A 174 20.32 -4.18 -10.91
N SER A 175 19.41 -3.26 -10.66
CA SER A 175 18.09 -3.22 -11.25
C SER A 175 18.02 -2.20 -12.38
#